data_8b5099549e7c43afebd8f4fc6fad5a31
#
_entry.id   8b5099549e7c43afebd8f4fc6fad5a31
#
_cell.length_a   1.000
_cell.length_b   1.000
_cell.length_c   1.000
_cell.angle_alpha   90.00
_cell.angle_beta   90.00
_cell.angle_gamma   90.00
#
_symmetry.space_group_name_H-M   'P 1'
#
loop_
_entity.id
_entity.type
_entity.pdbx_description
1 polymer ?
#
loop_
_entity_poly.entity_id
_entity_poly.type
_entity_poly.pdbx_seq_one_letter_code
_entity_poly.pdbx_strand_id
1 'polypeptide(L)'
;TAYFKSLSGQIENIKKGKPYIYFGDGKLTQCNPISEKDLSLFILSCIRDKNKWKKILPIGGPNQSLTPKNVGEMLFEIFEVTPKYRSFPTKILDVIGLFFLIGSPFSNWAKNKFELIKIAKYYATESMLVWDEDKMCYDPFKTPSTGKDTLEQYFYAIKKQKVELNIDRDSKLY
;
A
#
# COMPACT_ATOMS: atom_id res chain seq x y z
N THR A 1 0.67 -7.43 -3.70
CA THR A 1 -0.07 -6.32 -4.33
C THR A 1 -0.72 -5.43 -3.28
N ALA A 2 -1.00 -4.18 -3.60
CA ALA A 2 -1.70 -3.23 -2.75
C ALA A 2 -3.14 -3.03 -3.24
N TYR A 3 -4.08 -2.86 -2.31
CA TYR A 3 -5.45 -2.49 -2.64
C TYR A 3 -5.59 -0.98 -2.79
N PHE A 4 -6.48 -0.52 -3.66
CA PHE A 4 -6.75 0.90 -3.84
C PHE A 4 -7.13 1.60 -2.53
N LYS A 5 -7.96 0.96 -1.71
CA LYS A 5 -8.39 1.48 -0.41
C LYS A 5 -7.20 1.71 0.54
N SER A 6 -6.20 0.83 0.56
CA SER A 6 -5.02 0.98 1.43
C SER A 6 -4.16 2.19 1.06
N LEU A 7 -4.19 2.63 -0.20
CA LEU A 7 -3.45 3.79 -0.69
C LEU A 7 -4.22 5.11 -0.53
N SER A 8 -5.50 5.07 -0.15
CA SER A 8 -6.34 6.25 0.06
C SER A 8 -6.25 6.87 1.46
N GLY A 9 -5.52 6.25 2.39
CA GLY A 9 -5.49 6.62 3.81
C GLY A 9 -5.05 8.05 4.12
N GLN A 10 -4.34 8.72 3.21
CA GLN A 10 -3.87 10.09 3.40
C GLN A 10 -4.71 11.17 2.71
N ILE A 11 -5.77 10.79 1.98
CA ILE A 11 -6.63 11.73 1.22
C ILE A 11 -7.20 12.83 2.12
N GLU A 12 -7.77 12.47 3.27
CA GLU A 12 -8.35 13.46 4.19
C GLU A 12 -7.32 14.41 4.78
N ASN A 13 -6.09 13.96 4.97
CA ASN A 13 -5.00 14.82 5.42
C ASN A 13 -4.61 15.83 4.33
N ILE A 14 -4.50 15.36 3.08
CA ILE A 14 -4.17 16.20 1.92
C ILE A 14 -5.24 17.25 1.70
N LYS A 15 -6.53 16.89 1.73
CA LYS A 15 -7.66 17.83 1.62
C LYS A 15 -7.61 18.93 2.69
N LYS A 16 -7.09 18.63 3.88
CA LYS A 16 -6.89 19.59 4.98
C LYS A 16 -5.57 20.37 4.87
N GLY A 17 -4.86 20.30 3.73
CA GLY A 17 -3.60 20.97 3.51
C GLY A 17 -2.40 20.43 4.31
N LYS A 18 -2.55 19.23 4.91
CA LYS A 18 -1.46 18.53 5.61
C LYS A 18 -0.51 17.87 4.61
N PRO A 19 0.77 17.65 4.97
CA PRO A 19 1.72 17.00 4.09
C PRO A 19 1.37 15.52 3.89
N TYR A 20 1.66 15.02 2.68
CA TYR A 20 1.72 13.58 2.39
C TYR A 20 2.98 12.99 3.02
N ILE A 21 2.81 11.91 3.76
CA ILE A 21 3.87 11.26 4.54
C ILE A 21 4.37 10.02 3.81
N TYR A 22 5.69 9.88 3.70
CA TYR A 22 6.33 8.67 3.21
C TYR A 22 7.65 8.42 3.95
N PHE A 23 8.23 7.22 3.75
CA PHE A 23 9.52 6.84 4.31
C PHE A 23 10.65 6.98 3.29
N GLY A 24 11.85 7.35 3.75
CA GLY A 24 13.02 7.54 2.91
C GLY A 24 12.80 8.68 1.87
N ASP A 25 13.15 8.40 0.63
CA ASP A 25 12.96 9.31 -0.51
C ASP A 25 11.58 9.15 -1.18
N GLY A 26 10.74 8.25 -0.66
CA GLY A 26 9.44 7.89 -1.24
C GLY A 26 9.54 6.98 -2.47
N LYS A 27 10.71 6.42 -2.76
CA LYS A 27 10.99 5.52 -3.89
C LYS A 27 11.52 4.16 -3.44
N LEU A 28 11.68 3.94 -2.14
CA LEU A 28 12.24 2.71 -1.58
C LEU A 28 11.43 1.47 -1.93
N THR A 29 10.12 1.62 -2.07
CA THR A 29 9.21 0.51 -2.33
C THR A 29 8.32 0.81 -3.52
N GLN A 30 7.82 -0.26 -4.15
CA GLN A 30 6.90 -0.17 -5.27
C GLN A 30 5.81 -1.23 -5.16
N CYS A 31 4.64 -0.96 -5.74
CA CYS A 31 3.55 -1.91 -5.85
C CYS A 31 2.78 -1.71 -7.16
N ASN A 32 2.10 -2.76 -7.62
CA ASN A 32 1.11 -2.68 -8.69
C ASN A 32 -0.28 -2.72 -8.05
N PRO A 33 -0.93 -1.57 -7.77
CA PRO A 33 -2.22 -1.55 -7.10
C PRO A 33 -3.31 -2.24 -7.93
N ILE A 34 -4.20 -2.98 -7.27
CA ILE A 34 -5.32 -3.67 -7.91
C ILE A 34 -6.63 -3.32 -7.19
N SER A 35 -7.73 -3.22 -7.97
CA SER A 35 -9.07 -3.07 -7.39
C SER A 35 -9.55 -4.38 -6.75
N GLU A 36 -10.39 -4.27 -5.73
CA GLU A 36 -11.05 -5.44 -5.12
C GLU A 36 -11.87 -6.22 -6.15
N LYS A 37 -12.48 -5.52 -7.11
CA LYS A 37 -13.26 -6.11 -8.19
C LYS A 37 -12.38 -6.96 -9.11
N ASP A 38 -11.27 -6.40 -9.61
CA ASP A 38 -10.37 -7.11 -10.51
C ASP A 38 -9.72 -8.31 -9.80
N LEU A 39 -9.34 -8.15 -8.54
CA LEU A 39 -8.84 -9.27 -7.73
C LEU A 39 -9.89 -10.37 -7.56
N SER A 40 -11.15 -10.00 -7.29
CA SER A 40 -12.24 -10.97 -7.16
C SER A 40 -12.46 -11.76 -8.45
N LEU A 41 -12.41 -11.09 -9.60
CA LEU A 41 -12.51 -11.74 -10.91
C LEU A 41 -11.34 -12.69 -11.18
N PHE A 42 -10.13 -12.30 -10.76
CA PHE A 42 -8.96 -13.18 -10.86
C PHE A 42 -9.13 -14.42 -9.99
N ILE A 43 -9.55 -14.27 -8.73
CA ILE A 43 -9.81 -15.40 -7.81
C ILE A 43 -10.86 -16.33 -8.39
N LEU A 44 -11.97 -15.80 -8.94
CA LEU A 44 -12.99 -16.61 -9.61
C LEU A 44 -12.42 -17.37 -10.81
N SER A 45 -11.51 -16.77 -11.57
CA SER A 45 -10.83 -17.45 -12.66
C SER A 45 -9.97 -18.62 -12.18
N CYS A 46 -9.35 -18.50 -10.99
CA CYS A 46 -8.55 -19.59 -10.41
C CYS A 46 -9.40 -20.80 -10.01
N ILE A 47 -10.66 -20.59 -9.62
CA ILE A 47 -11.60 -21.69 -9.31
C ILE A 47 -11.96 -22.48 -10.58
N ARG A 48 -12.13 -21.78 -11.69
CA ARG A 48 -12.60 -22.36 -12.97
C ARG A 48 -11.49 -22.98 -13.82
N ASP A 49 -10.26 -22.49 -13.67
CA ASP A 49 -9.12 -22.91 -14.48
C ASP A 49 -8.18 -23.84 -13.68
N LYS A 50 -8.29 -25.14 -13.98
CA LYS A 50 -7.46 -26.18 -13.33
C LYS A 50 -5.95 -25.97 -13.54
N ASN A 51 -5.53 -25.25 -14.59
CA ASN A 51 -4.12 -24.95 -14.85
C ASN A 51 -3.51 -24.00 -13.81
N LYS A 52 -4.35 -23.29 -13.07
CA LYS A 52 -3.96 -22.39 -11.97
C LYS A 52 -3.86 -23.08 -10.62
N TRP A 53 -4.32 -24.32 -10.51
CA TRP A 53 -4.37 -25.02 -9.24
C TRP A 53 -2.98 -25.46 -8.77
N LYS A 54 -2.79 -25.45 -7.45
CA LYS A 54 -1.52 -25.85 -6.79
C LYS A 54 -0.31 -25.03 -7.29
N LYS A 55 -0.52 -23.79 -7.72
CA LYS A 55 0.54 -22.87 -8.16
C LYS A 55 0.53 -21.60 -7.32
N ILE A 56 1.69 -21.00 -7.15
CA ILE A 56 1.82 -19.65 -6.66
C ILE A 56 1.63 -18.72 -7.86
N LEU A 57 0.61 -17.87 -7.79
CA LEU A 57 0.22 -16.99 -8.87
C LEU A 57 0.45 -15.54 -8.42
N PRO A 58 1.57 -14.91 -8.80
CA PRO A 58 1.77 -13.50 -8.54
C PRO A 58 0.74 -12.68 -9.30
N ILE A 59 0.31 -11.57 -8.72
CA ILE A 59 -0.71 -10.68 -9.29
C ILE A 59 -0.40 -9.22 -9.00
N GLY A 60 -0.62 -8.37 -9.97
CA GLY A 60 -0.62 -6.91 -9.87
C GLY A 60 -1.77 -6.31 -10.67
N GLY A 61 -2.09 -5.05 -10.42
CA GLY A 61 -3.08 -4.30 -11.19
C GLY A 61 -2.59 -3.90 -12.59
N PRO A 62 -3.44 -3.23 -13.39
CA PRO A 62 -3.22 -3.01 -14.82
C PRO A 62 -2.15 -1.96 -15.17
N ASN A 63 -1.72 -1.16 -14.22
CA ASN A 63 -0.78 -0.07 -14.48
C ASN A 63 0.67 -0.45 -14.15
N GLN A 64 1.60 0.44 -14.53
CA GLN A 64 2.98 0.36 -14.07
C GLN A 64 3.06 0.43 -12.55
N SER A 65 4.14 -0.10 -11.99
CA SER A 65 4.38 -0.03 -10.56
C SER A 65 4.50 1.41 -10.06
N LEU A 66 3.88 1.68 -8.92
CA LEU A 66 3.86 2.99 -8.28
C LEU A 66 4.69 2.98 -7.01
N THR A 67 5.49 4.02 -6.84
CA THR A 67 6.15 4.32 -5.57
C THR A 67 5.22 5.11 -4.65
N PRO A 68 5.46 5.18 -3.32
CA PRO A 68 4.74 6.08 -2.43
C PRO A 68 4.75 7.54 -2.91
N LYS A 69 5.86 8.00 -3.51
CA LYS A 69 5.95 9.35 -4.06
C LYS A 69 5.02 9.55 -5.25
N ASN A 70 4.94 8.59 -6.18
CA ASN A 70 4.01 8.67 -7.32
C ASN A 70 2.54 8.71 -6.85
N VAL A 71 2.19 7.93 -5.82
CA VAL A 71 0.84 7.99 -5.24
C VAL A 71 0.55 9.37 -4.65
N GLY A 72 1.52 9.97 -3.94
CA GLY A 72 1.39 11.33 -3.41
C GLY A 72 1.22 12.38 -4.52
N GLU A 73 2.01 12.31 -5.59
CA GLU A 73 1.92 13.20 -6.76
C GLU A 73 0.53 13.10 -7.39
N MET A 74 0.06 11.89 -7.67
CA MET A 74 -1.28 11.65 -8.21
C MET A 74 -2.39 12.22 -7.32
N LEU A 75 -2.28 12.08 -6.00
CA LEU A 75 -3.26 12.63 -5.07
C LEU A 75 -3.28 14.16 -5.10
N PHE A 76 -2.12 14.83 -5.08
CA PHE A 76 -2.07 16.29 -5.16
C PHE A 76 -2.63 16.81 -6.47
N GLU A 77 -2.33 16.16 -7.59
CA GLU A 77 -2.86 16.51 -8.90
C GLU A 77 -4.39 16.35 -8.94
N ILE A 78 -4.91 15.18 -8.57
CA ILE A 78 -6.35 14.89 -8.64
C ILE A 78 -7.15 15.81 -7.71
N PHE A 79 -6.67 16.05 -6.48
CA PHE A 79 -7.38 16.89 -5.52
C PHE A 79 -7.09 18.39 -5.67
N GLU A 80 -6.22 18.79 -6.62
CA GLU A 80 -5.87 20.17 -6.92
C GLU A 80 -5.35 20.94 -5.69
N VAL A 81 -4.53 20.25 -4.88
CA VAL A 81 -3.96 20.79 -3.65
C VAL A 81 -2.45 21.00 -3.85
N THR A 82 -1.93 22.11 -3.36
CA THR A 82 -0.49 22.40 -3.41
C THR A 82 0.32 21.29 -2.77
N PRO A 83 1.29 20.67 -3.50
CA PRO A 83 2.08 19.58 -2.99
C PRO A 83 2.87 19.94 -1.73
N LYS A 84 2.67 19.15 -0.68
CA LYS A 84 3.43 19.21 0.57
C LYS A 84 3.83 17.83 0.98
N TYR A 85 5.12 17.59 1.19
CA TYR A 85 5.64 16.28 1.55
C TYR A 85 6.36 16.31 2.88
N ARG A 86 6.28 15.20 3.62
CA ARG A 86 7.06 14.98 4.82
C ARG A 86 7.67 13.59 4.80
N SER A 87 8.99 13.53 4.75
CA SER A 87 9.75 12.30 4.78
C SER A 87 10.15 11.93 6.20
N PHE A 88 10.14 10.63 6.50
CA PHE A 88 10.72 10.08 7.71
C PHE A 88 11.74 8.99 7.36
N PRO A 89 12.90 8.93 8.03
CA PRO A 89 13.84 7.84 7.84
C PRO A 89 13.21 6.52 8.33
N THR A 90 13.42 5.43 7.60
CA THR A 90 12.90 4.09 7.99
C THR A 90 13.39 3.64 9.36
N LYS A 91 14.59 4.08 9.77
CA LYS A 91 15.17 3.80 11.09
C LYS A 91 14.32 4.28 12.26
N ILE A 92 13.41 5.25 12.05
CA ILE A 92 12.49 5.69 13.10
C ILE A 92 11.57 4.54 13.55
N LEU A 93 11.23 3.63 12.64
CA LEU A 93 10.41 2.46 12.96
C LEU A 93 11.17 1.47 13.86
N ASP A 94 12.49 1.38 13.72
CA ASP A 94 13.33 0.56 14.59
C ASP A 94 13.37 1.12 16.02
N VAL A 95 13.51 2.44 16.15
CA VAL A 95 13.54 3.11 17.46
C VAL A 95 12.18 2.96 18.17
N ILE A 96 11.09 3.19 17.46
CA ILE A 96 9.73 3.03 18.00
C ILE A 96 9.49 1.54 18.33
N GLY A 97 9.91 0.62 17.45
CA GLY A 97 9.81 -0.82 17.67
C GLY A 97 10.55 -1.27 18.93
N LEU A 98 11.77 -0.78 19.14
CA LEU A 98 12.56 -1.08 20.35
C LEU A 98 11.85 -0.62 21.64
N PHE A 99 11.25 0.58 21.62
CA PHE A 99 10.47 1.09 22.74
C PHE A 99 9.32 0.16 23.12
N PHE A 100 8.55 -0.30 22.14
CA PHE A 100 7.45 -1.24 22.40
C PHE A 100 7.92 -2.66 22.70
N LEU A 101 9.08 -3.09 22.19
CA LEU A 101 9.67 -4.38 22.51
C LEU A 101 10.00 -4.47 24.02
N ILE A 102 10.59 -3.42 24.59
CA ILE A 102 10.91 -3.36 26.03
C ILE A 102 9.64 -3.47 26.89
N GLY A 103 8.53 -2.86 26.45
CA GLY A 103 7.24 -2.94 27.14
C GLY A 103 6.45 -4.22 26.90
N SER A 104 6.81 -5.01 25.89
CA SER A 104 6.03 -6.18 25.43
C SER A 104 5.89 -7.31 26.45
N PRO A 105 6.88 -7.60 27.34
CA PRO A 105 6.73 -8.64 28.36
C PRO A 105 5.68 -8.29 29.43
N PHE A 106 5.39 -6.99 29.61
CA PHE A 106 4.54 -6.48 30.68
C PHE A 106 3.15 -6.07 30.21
N SER A 107 2.93 -5.96 28.87
CA SER A 107 1.69 -5.44 28.32
C SER A 107 1.36 -6.03 26.96
N ASN A 108 0.20 -6.66 26.84
CA ASN A 108 -0.33 -7.14 25.56
C ASN A 108 -0.54 -5.99 24.57
N TRP A 109 -0.88 -4.78 25.04
CA TRP A 109 -0.99 -3.61 24.20
C TRP A 109 0.36 -3.25 23.57
N ALA A 110 1.45 -3.23 24.35
CA ALA A 110 2.80 -2.97 23.84
C ALA A 110 3.24 -4.05 22.85
N LYS A 111 2.95 -5.32 23.12
CA LYS A 111 3.19 -6.44 22.20
C LYS A 111 2.48 -6.23 20.86
N ASN A 112 1.19 -5.90 20.87
CA ASN A 112 0.42 -5.65 19.65
C ASN A 112 0.98 -4.46 18.86
N LYS A 113 1.39 -3.37 19.55
CA LYS A 113 2.03 -2.22 18.89
C LYS A 113 3.37 -2.58 18.27
N PHE A 114 4.17 -3.40 18.94
CA PHE A 114 5.42 -3.91 18.37
C PHE A 114 5.19 -4.70 17.08
N GLU A 115 4.22 -5.62 17.06
CA GLU A 115 3.88 -6.38 15.83
C GLU A 115 3.39 -5.46 14.70
N LEU A 116 2.57 -4.45 15.00
CA LEU A 116 2.14 -3.46 14.01
C LEU A 116 3.32 -2.67 13.42
N ILE A 117 4.31 -2.33 14.23
CA ILE A 117 5.50 -1.61 13.76
C ILE A 117 6.36 -2.50 12.86
N LYS A 118 6.49 -3.79 13.17
CA LYS A 118 7.17 -4.75 12.28
C LYS A 118 6.49 -4.82 10.91
N ILE A 119 5.16 -4.88 10.89
CA ILE A 119 4.37 -4.83 9.66
C ILE A 119 4.58 -3.51 8.92
N ALA A 120 4.51 -2.38 9.61
CA ALA A 120 4.74 -1.06 9.02
C ALA A 120 6.16 -0.94 8.44
N LYS A 121 7.18 -1.47 9.14
CA LYS A 121 8.55 -1.52 8.65
C LYS A 121 8.65 -2.35 7.37
N TYR A 122 8.04 -3.54 7.36
CA TYR A 122 8.01 -4.38 6.17
C TYR A 122 7.46 -3.62 4.96
N TYR A 123 6.30 -2.97 5.09
CA TYR A 123 5.71 -2.18 4.00
C TYR A 123 6.52 -0.92 3.64
N ALA A 124 7.34 -0.41 4.54
CA ALA A 124 8.20 0.74 4.28
C ALA A 124 9.51 0.38 3.57
N THR A 125 9.92 -0.90 3.58
CA THR A 125 11.22 -1.36 3.06
C THR A 125 11.12 -2.38 1.95
N GLU A 126 10.02 -3.14 1.85
CA GLU A 126 9.84 -4.21 0.87
C GLU A 126 8.81 -3.84 -0.20
N SER A 127 9.15 -4.09 -1.46
CA SER A 127 8.23 -3.89 -2.58
C SER A 127 7.24 -5.03 -2.71
N MET A 128 6.02 -4.71 -3.13
CA MET A 128 4.98 -5.72 -3.40
C MET A 128 4.98 -6.14 -4.88
N LEU A 129 6.14 -6.53 -5.36
CA LEU A 129 6.40 -6.98 -6.72
C LEU A 129 7.01 -8.38 -6.71
N VAL A 130 7.11 -9.01 -7.87
CA VAL A 130 7.80 -10.27 -8.02
C VAL A 130 9.30 -10.07 -7.81
N TRP A 131 9.89 -10.91 -6.98
CA TRP A 131 11.34 -10.96 -6.78
C TRP A 131 12.01 -11.66 -7.96
N ASP A 132 13.01 -11.03 -8.53
CA ASP A 132 13.87 -11.60 -9.58
C ASP A 132 15.14 -12.14 -8.94
N GLU A 133 15.26 -13.46 -8.88
CA GLU A 133 16.43 -14.13 -8.28
C GLU A 133 17.71 -13.86 -9.08
N ASP A 134 17.61 -13.76 -10.40
CA ASP A 134 18.76 -13.54 -11.27
C ASP A 134 19.36 -12.13 -11.09
N LYS A 135 18.47 -11.14 -10.88
CA LYS A 135 18.86 -9.74 -10.69
C LYS A 135 18.99 -9.33 -9.23
N MET A 136 18.57 -10.20 -8.29
CA MET A 136 18.51 -9.94 -6.86
C MET A 136 17.77 -8.64 -6.53
N CYS A 137 16.63 -8.39 -7.20
CA CYS A 137 15.79 -7.21 -7.01
C CYS A 137 14.31 -7.49 -7.31
N TYR A 138 13.43 -6.62 -6.85
CA TYR A 138 12.02 -6.62 -7.24
C TYR A 138 11.88 -6.13 -8.68
N ASP A 139 11.22 -6.92 -9.53
CA ASP A 139 11.06 -6.61 -10.95
C ASP A 139 9.61 -6.26 -11.30
N PRO A 140 9.33 -4.99 -11.66
CA PRO A 140 8.00 -4.57 -12.10
C PRO A 140 7.52 -5.31 -13.35
N PHE A 141 8.45 -5.67 -14.24
CA PHE A 141 8.11 -6.31 -15.53
C PHE A 141 7.80 -7.79 -15.37
N LYS A 142 8.34 -8.46 -14.33
CA LYS A 142 7.97 -9.85 -13.98
C LYS A 142 6.65 -9.91 -13.20
N THR A 143 6.15 -8.79 -12.70
CA THR A 143 4.88 -8.73 -11.97
C THR A 143 3.71 -8.69 -12.95
N PRO A 144 2.84 -9.71 -13.00
CA PRO A 144 1.75 -9.76 -13.97
C PRO A 144 0.77 -8.61 -13.78
N SER A 145 0.35 -8.02 -14.90
CA SER A 145 -0.71 -7.00 -14.95
C SER A 145 -2.07 -7.68 -15.13
N THR A 146 -3.02 -7.36 -14.28
CA THR A 146 -4.36 -7.98 -14.27
C THR A 146 -5.43 -6.92 -14.02
N GLY A 147 -6.55 -7.05 -14.72
CA GLY A 147 -7.71 -6.19 -14.54
C GLY A 147 -7.71 -4.96 -15.44
N LYS A 148 -8.61 -4.02 -15.13
CA LYS A 148 -8.85 -2.80 -15.91
C LYS A 148 -9.02 -1.54 -15.06
N ASP A 149 -9.37 -1.71 -13.79
CA ASP A 149 -9.62 -0.57 -12.90
C ASP A 149 -8.28 0.04 -12.47
N THR A 150 -8.13 1.36 -12.61
CA THR A 150 -6.90 2.06 -12.25
C THR A 150 -7.04 2.80 -10.93
N LEU A 151 -5.92 2.97 -10.21
CA LEU A 151 -5.88 3.73 -8.96
C LEU A 151 -6.30 5.19 -9.19
N GLU A 152 -5.93 5.75 -10.31
CA GLU A 152 -6.29 7.11 -10.71
C GLU A 152 -7.82 7.26 -10.84
N GLN A 153 -8.49 6.35 -11.57
CA GLN A 153 -9.95 6.33 -11.69
C GLN A 153 -10.63 6.22 -10.32
N TYR A 154 -10.08 5.41 -9.43
CA TYR A 154 -10.57 5.27 -8.07
C TYR A 154 -10.47 6.59 -7.28
N PHE A 155 -9.35 7.30 -7.35
CA PHE A 155 -9.19 8.60 -6.69
C PHE A 155 -10.10 9.67 -7.28
N TYR A 156 -10.32 9.69 -8.59
CA TYR A 156 -11.32 10.56 -9.22
C TYR A 156 -12.75 10.25 -8.76
N ALA A 157 -13.08 8.96 -8.57
CA ALA A 157 -14.39 8.58 -8.04
C ALA A 157 -14.59 9.07 -6.61
N ILE A 158 -13.55 9.03 -5.76
CA ILE A 158 -13.58 9.59 -4.41
C ILE A 158 -13.73 11.13 -4.46
N LYS A 159 -12.97 11.82 -5.32
CA LYS A 159 -13.11 13.28 -5.48
C LYS A 159 -14.54 13.68 -5.85
N LYS A 160 -15.20 12.90 -6.70
CA LYS A 160 -16.60 13.12 -7.13
C LYS A 160 -17.65 12.64 -6.12
N GLN A 161 -17.26 12.26 -4.91
CA GLN A 161 -18.13 11.71 -3.86
C GLN A 161 -18.94 10.46 -4.28
N LYS A 162 -18.47 9.76 -5.32
CA LYS A 162 -19.11 8.52 -5.80
C LYS A 162 -18.71 7.29 -4.99
N VAL A 163 -17.64 7.39 -4.20
CA VAL A 163 -17.14 6.34 -3.32
C VAL A 163 -16.99 6.92 -1.93
N GLU A 164 -17.74 6.40 -0.97
CA GLU A 164 -17.52 6.73 0.43
C GLU A 164 -16.19 6.10 0.88
N LEU A 165 -15.32 6.91 1.47
CA LEU A 165 -14.16 6.41 2.21
C LEU A 165 -14.68 5.80 3.52
N ASN A 166 -15.18 4.59 3.48
CA ASN A 166 -15.35 3.77 4.68
C ASN A 166 -13.94 3.41 5.19
N ILE A 167 -13.29 4.38 5.79
CA ILE A 167 -12.14 4.15 6.66
C ILE A 167 -12.76 3.50 7.88
N ASP A 168 -12.66 2.18 7.97
CA ASP A 168 -13.15 1.42 9.11
C ASP A 168 -12.69 2.13 10.38
N ARG A 169 -13.66 2.53 11.20
CA ARG A 169 -13.39 3.07 12.54
C ARG A 169 -12.74 2.02 13.44
N ASP A 170 -12.66 0.79 12.97
CA ASP A 170 -12.03 -0.35 13.66
C ASP A 170 -10.50 -0.22 13.81
N SER A 171 -9.85 0.67 13.05
CA SER A 171 -8.45 1.01 13.32
C SER A 171 -8.22 1.76 14.65
N LYS A 172 -9.27 2.10 15.38
CA LYS A 172 -9.19 2.67 16.73
C LYS A 172 -9.16 1.63 17.85
N LEU A 173 -9.28 0.35 17.50
CA LEU A 173 -9.46 -0.75 18.48
C LEU A 173 -8.19 -1.54 18.79
N TYR A 174 -7.01 -1.10 18.33
CA TYR A 174 -5.78 -1.82 18.68
C TYR A 174 -4.69 -0.88 19.15
#